data_68c16c4f0bace86bec59b054afe1b68f
#
_entry.id   68c16c4f0bace86bec59b054afe1b68f
#
_cell.length_a   1.000
_cell.length_b   1.000
_cell.length_c   1.000
_cell.angle_alpha   90.00
_cell.angle_beta   90.00
_cell.angle_gamma   90.00
#
_symmetry.space_group_name_H-M   'P 1'
#
loop_
_entity.id
_entity.type
_entity.pdbx_description
1 polymer ?
#
loop_
_entity_poly.entity_id
_entity_poly.type
_entity_poly.pdbx_seq_one_letter_code
_entity_poly.pdbx_strand_id
1 'polypeptide(L)'
;MTIFDWIGQILVDKKHWDSFDESDQKAFSPFIINRWLSMDPEFVEVVNYFQKYSIGTLEPREVYKWYADFLPKGKRFNKYIKGKKDKKYDPELINIMCEYFQCSKAEVKENLSLISKEEVNQILEKYGFDPKKIKSICKRNF
;
A
#
# COMPACT_ATOMS: atom_id res chain seq x y z
N MET A 1 0.42 -23.96 -5.76
CA MET A 1 0.21 -22.87 -6.77
C MET A 1 0.72 -21.54 -6.26
N THR A 2 1.31 -20.69 -7.13
CA THR A 2 1.70 -19.32 -6.82
C THR A 2 0.51 -18.37 -6.96
N ILE A 3 0.66 -17.11 -6.49
CA ILE A 3 -0.38 -16.08 -6.68
C ILE A 3 -0.68 -15.84 -8.17
N PHE A 4 0.33 -15.90 -9.03
CA PHE A 4 0.16 -15.68 -10.47
C PHE A 4 -0.57 -16.84 -11.16
N ASP A 5 -0.36 -18.06 -10.67
CA ASP A 5 -1.13 -19.22 -11.12
C ASP A 5 -2.61 -19.05 -10.79
N TRP A 6 -2.92 -18.60 -9.57
CA TRP A 6 -4.29 -18.30 -9.15
C TRP A 6 -4.94 -17.19 -9.97
N ILE A 7 -4.22 -16.11 -10.27
CA ILE A 7 -4.72 -15.05 -11.16
C ILE A 7 -4.97 -15.62 -12.57
N GLY A 8 -4.09 -16.50 -13.06
CA GLY A 8 -4.27 -17.22 -14.32
C GLY A 8 -5.53 -18.09 -14.32
N GLN A 9 -5.78 -18.81 -13.21
CA GLN A 9 -7.00 -19.63 -13.09
C GLN A 9 -8.27 -18.76 -13.07
N ILE A 10 -8.25 -17.62 -12.36
CA ILE A 10 -9.39 -16.71 -12.27
C ILE A 10 -9.68 -16.04 -13.62
N LEU A 11 -8.65 -15.55 -14.32
CA LEU A 11 -8.84 -14.70 -15.51
C LEU A 11 -8.75 -15.45 -16.84
N VAL A 12 -8.13 -16.61 -16.88
CA VAL A 12 -7.87 -17.31 -18.16
C VAL A 12 -8.51 -18.69 -18.19
N ASP A 13 -8.06 -19.59 -17.32
CA ASP A 13 -8.44 -21.00 -17.38
C ASP A 13 -9.84 -21.25 -16.80
N LYS A 14 -10.17 -20.58 -15.70
CA LYS A 14 -11.47 -20.65 -15.00
C LYS A 14 -11.86 -22.06 -14.60
N LYS A 15 -10.88 -22.86 -14.15
CA LYS A 15 -11.13 -24.22 -13.68
C LYS A 15 -12.04 -24.23 -12.47
N HIS A 16 -12.80 -25.31 -12.34
CA HIS A 16 -13.64 -25.50 -11.17
C HIS A 16 -12.80 -25.69 -9.89
N TRP A 17 -13.23 -25.11 -8.76
CA TRP A 17 -12.50 -25.16 -7.49
C TRP A 17 -12.12 -26.57 -7.06
N ASP A 18 -13.04 -27.52 -7.23
CA ASP A 18 -12.83 -28.90 -6.80
C ASP A 18 -11.81 -29.68 -7.69
N SER A 19 -11.32 -29.05 -8.75
CA SER A 19 -10.23 -29.61 -9.57
C SER A 19 -8.83 -29.32 -9.01
N PHE A 20 -8.71 -28.46 -8.02
CA PHE A 20 -7.46 -28.16 -7.33
C PHE A 20 -7.23 -29.13 -6.18
N ASP A 21 -5.99 -29.48 -5.90
CA ASP A 21 -5.67 -30.30 -4.76
C ASP A 21 -5.84 -29.53 -3.42
N GLU A 22 -5.93 -30.27 -2.32
CA GLU A 22 -6.17 -29.70 -1.00
C GLU A 22 -5.06 -28.75 -0.54
N SER A 23 -3.81 -28.99 -0.95
CA SER A 23 -2.67 -28.13 -0.66
C SER A 23 -2.80 -26.78 -1.36
N ASP A 24 -3.18 -26.79 -2.62
CA ASP A 24 -3.43 -25.57 -3.39
C ASP A 24 -4.63 -24.79 -2.85
N GLN A 25 -5.73 -25.47 -2.55
CA GLN A 25 -6.90 -24.83 -1.95
C GLN A 25 -6.56 -24.12 -0.63
N LYS A 26 -5.74 -24.73 0.23
CA LYS A 26 -5.27 -24.12 1.48
C LYS A 26 -4.32 -22.94 1.25
N ALA A 27 -3.59 -22.93 0.14
CA ALA A 27 -2.69 -21.85 -0.22
C ALA A 27 -3.41 -20.63 -0.84
N PHE A 28 -4.68 -20.76 -1.22
CA PHE A 28 -5.45 -19.65 -1.77
C PHE A 28 -5.72 -18.59 -0.70
N SER A 29 -5.24 -17.38 -0.91
CA SER A 29 -5.44 -16.26 0.00
C SER A 29 -6.35 -15.20 -0.63
N PRO A 30 -7.62 -15.10 -0.20
CA PRO A 30 -8.55 -14.08 -0.69
C PRO A 30 -8.00 -12.65 -0.58
N PHE A 31 -7.33 -12.34 0.53
CA PHE A 31 -6.73 -11.01 0.73
C PHE A 31 -5.70 -10.66 -0.33
N ILE A 32 -4.81 -11.59 -0.66
CA ILE A 32 -3.75 -11.35 -1.64
C ILE A 32 -4.33 -11.27 -3.06
N ILE A 33 -5.31 -12.12 -3.37
CA ILE A 33 -6.03 -12.08 -4.67
C ILE A 33 -6.74 -10.74 -4.83
N ASN A 34 -7.50 -10.30 -3.84
CA ASN A 34 -8.18 -9.00 -3.84
C ASN A 34 -7.18 -7.87 -4.09
N ARG A 35 -6.05 -7.87 -3.37
CA ARG A 35 -5.00 -6.87 -3.53
C ARG A 35 -4.43 -6.84 -4.95
N TRP A 36 -4.19 -7.99 -5.57
CA TRP A 36 -3.66 -8.04 -6.94
C TRP A 36 -4.68 -7.61 -7.98
N LEU A 37 -5.92 -8.08 -7.87
CA LEU A 37 -7.00 -7.70 -8.79
C LEU A 37 -7.34 -6.21 -8.67
N SER A 38 -7.27 -5.62 -7.47
CA SER A 38 -7.51 -4.18 -7.28
C SER A 38 -6.43 -3.26 -7.87
N MET A 39 -5.30 -3.80 -8.34
CA MET A 39 -4.29 -3.03 -9.07
C MET A 39 -4.62 -2.85 -10.55
N ASP A 40 -5.63 -3.55 -11.05
CA ASP A 40 -6.17 -3.34 -12.39
C ASP A 40 -7.19 -2.21 -12.37
N PRO A 41 -7.01 -1.12 -13.14
CA PRO A 41 -7.97 -0.01 -13.18
C PRO A 41 -9.38 -0.42 -13.59
N GLU A 42 -9.52 -1.50 -14.40
CA GLU A 42 -10.82 -2.00 -14.82
C GLU A 42 -11.52 -2.83 -13.74
N PHE A 43 -10.76 -3.38 -12.79
CA PHE A 43 -11.30 -4.25 -11.75
C PHE A 43 -11.40 -3.59 -10.39
N VAL A 44 -10.73 -2.46 -10.16
CA VAL A 44 -10.61 -1.83 -8.84
C VAL A 44 -11.97 -1.54 -8.19
N GLU A 45 -12.93 -1.03 -8.96
CA GLU A 45 -14.27 -0.71 -8.42
C GLU A 45 -15.04 -1.98 -8.04
N VAL A 46 -15.01 -2.98 -8.92
CA VAL A 46 -15.66 -4.29 -8.69
C VAL A 46 -15.06 -4.99 -7.48
N VAL A 47 -13.73 -5.01 -7.39
CA VAL A 47 -13.03 -5.63 -6.26
C VAL A 47 -13.32 -4.89 -4.95
N ASN A 48 -13.32 -3.56 -4.96
CA ASN A 48 -13.65 -2.76 -3.78
C ASN A 48 -15.09 -2.98 -3.33
N TYR A 49 -16.04 -3.03 -4.25
CA TYR A 49 -17.43 -3.33 -3.95
C TYR A 49 -17.57 -4.71 -3.32
N PHE A 50 -16.96 -5.73 -3.93
CA PHE A 50 -17.00 -7.10 -3.43
C PHE A 50 -16.36 -7.24 -2.05
N GLN A 51 -15.18 -6.65 -1.85
CA GLN A 51 -14.49 -6.68 -0.55
C GLN A 51 -15.32 -6.09 0.58
N LYS A 52 -16.05 -5.01 0.32
CA LYS A 52 -16.87 -4.33 1.33
C LYS A 52 -17.88 -5.25 2.00
N TYR A 53 -18.38 -6.24 1.25
CA TYR A 53 -19.45 -7.13 1.72
C TYR A 53 -18.98 -8.56 1.99
N SER A 54 -17.79 -8.94 1.56
CA SER A 54 -17.31 -10.33 1.59
C SER A 54 -16.12 -10.59 2.51
N ILE A 55 -15.39 -9.57 2.94
CA ILE A 55 -14.23 -9.76 3.82
C ILE A 55 -14.69 -10.34 5.15
N GLY A 56 -14.11 -11.50 5.50
CA GLY A 56 -14.38 -12.22 6.76
C GLY A 56 -15.70 -12.96 6.81
N THR A 57 -16.50 -12.93 5.74
CA THR A 57 -17.80 -13.63 5.68
C THR A 57 -17.81 -14.79 4.69
N LEU A 58 -17.07 -14.67 3.58
CA LEU A 58 -17.03 -15.70 2.54
C LEU A 58 -15.81 -16.60 2.69
N GLU A 59 -16.03 -17.90 2.43
CA GLU A 59 -14.97 -18.89 2.37
C GLU A 59 -14.09 -18.70 1.12
N PRO A 60 -12.81 -19.14 1.14
CA PRO A 60 -11.91 -19.05 0.00
C PRO A 60 -12.47 -19.55 -1.32
N ARG A 61 -13.21 -20.67 -1.27
CA ARG A 61 -13.92 -21.28 -2.41
C ARG A 61 -14.92 -20.31 -3.04
N GLU A 62 -15.70 -19.63 -2.22
CA GLU A 62 -16.75 -18.70 -2.66
C GLU A 62 -16.13 -17.46 -3.31
N VAL A 63 -15.04 -16.94 -2.72
CA VAL A 63 -14.28 -15.80 -3.27
C VAL A 63 -13.68 -16.17 -4.62
N TYR A 64 -13.04 -17.34 -4.74
CA TYR A 64 -12.51 -17.82 -6.02
C TYR A 64 -13.59 -17.92 -7.07
N LYS A 65 -14.70 -18.62 -6.76
CA LYS A 65 -15.81 -18.84 -7.67
C LYS A 65 -16.39 -17.52 -8.15
N TRP A 66 -16.62 -16.57 -7.24
CA TRP A 66 -17.16 -15.28 -7.58
C TRP A 66 -16.27 -14.54 -8.61
N TYR A 67 -14.97 -14.47 -8.39
CA TYR A 67 -14.07 -13.83 -9.34
C TYR A 67 -13.97 -14.58 -10.66
N ALA A 68 -13.89 -15.90 -10.63
CA ALA A 68 -13.83 -16.70 -11.84
C ALA A 68 -15.09 -16.57 -12.72
N ASP A 69 -16.26 -16.47 -12.10
CA ASP A 69 -17.53 -16.33 -12.82
C ASP A 69 -17.77 -14.89 -13.29
N PHE A 70 -17.44 -13.90 -12.47
CA PHE A 70 -17.81 -12.51 -12.69
C PHE A 70 -16.81 -11.74 -13.57
N LEU A 71 -15.50 -11.94 -13.38
CA LEU A 71 -14.51 -11.19 -14.14
C LEU A 71 -14.41 -11.67 -15.58
N PRO A 72 -14.20 -10.75 -16.54
CA PRO A 72 -14.06 -11.11 -17.94
C PRO A 72 -12.82 -11.98 -18.19
N LYS A 73 -12.94 -12.93 -19.12
CA LYS A 73 -11.83 -13.79 -19.52
C LYS A 73 -10.80 -12.99 -20.30
N GLY A 74 -9.53 -13.04 -19.87
CA GLY A 74 -8.44 -12.39 -20.59
C GLY A 74 -7.13 -12.43 -19.84
N LYS A 75 -6.04 -12.62 -20.56
CA LYS A 75 -4.69 -12.53 -19.98
C LYS A 75 -4.37 -11.07 -19.68
N ARG A 76 -4.04 -10.76 -18.42
CA ARG A 76 -3.69 -9.43 -17.97
C ARG A 76 -2.34 -9.42 -17.28
N PHE A 77 -1.64 -8.33 -17.44
CA PHE A 77 -0.37 -8.10 -16.77
C PHE A 77 -0.45 -6.79 -15.98
N ASN A 78 -0.62 -6.92 -14.68
CA ASN A 78 -0.69 -5.77 -13.78
C ASN A 78 0.64 -5.56 -13.08
N LYS A 79 1.16 -4.33 -13.16
CA LYS A 79 2.36 -3.95 -12.42
C LYS A 79 2.00 -3.77 -10.95
N TYR A 80 2.75 -4.43 -10.07
CA TYR A 80 2.56 -4.24 -8.62
C TYR A 80 2.78 -2.78 -8.21
N ILE A 81 1.73 -2.17 -7.67
CA ILE A 81 1.79 -0.80 -7.15
C ILE A 81 2.29 -0.88 -5.70
N LYS A 82 3.53 -0.49 -5.49
CA LYS A 82 4.10 -0.38 -4.14
C LYS A 82 3.50 0.83 -3.44
N GLY A 83 3.04 0.65 -2.21
CA GLY A 83 2.70 1.79 -1.35
C GLY A 83 3.90 2.73 -1.21
N LYS A 84 3.65 4.02 -1.09
CA LYS A 84 4.71 4.97 -0.72
C LYS A 84 5.28 4.52 0.62
N LYS A 85 6.61 4.36 0.69
CA LYS A 85 7.27 4.21 1.99
C LYS A 85 7.11 5.52 2.72
N ASP A 86 6.66 5.46 3.96
CA ASP A 86 6.67 6.64 4.82
C ASP A 86 8.08 7.21 4.86
N LYS A 87 8.21 8.50 4.58
CA LYS A 87 9.50 9.17 4.73
C LYS A 87 9.92 9.06 6.18
N LYS A 88 11.05 8.44 6.42
CA LYS A 88 11.66 8.40 7.75
C LYS A 88 12.44 9.70 7.94
N TYR A 89 11.84 10.62 8.67
CA TYR A 89 12.50 11.85 9.07
C TYR A 89 13.47 11.61 10.23
N ASP A 90 14.53 12.40 10.27
CA ASP A 90 15.51 12.39 11.36
C ASP A 90 14.81 12.70 12.70
N PRO A 91 15.02 11.89 13.76
CA PRO A 91 14.44 12.14 15.07
C PRO A 91 14.76 13.52 15.64
N GLU A 92 15.96 14.06 15.37
CA GLU A 92 16.38 15.41 15.77
C GLU A 92 15.48 16.46 15.12
N LEU A 93 15.26 16.36 13.82
CA LEU A 93 14.35 17.26 13.10
C LEU A 93 12.92 17.19 13.66
N ILE A 94 12.40 15.97 13.87
CA ILE A 94 11.06 15.79 14.42
C ILE A 94 10.92 16.47 15.79
N ASN A 95 11.89 16.31 16.69
CA ASN A 95 11.84 16.91 18.02
C ASN A 95 11.82 18.44 17.95
N ILE A 96 12.66 19.06 17.11
CA ILE A 96 12.70 20.51 16.91
C ILE A 96 11.37 21.02 16.37
N MET A 97 10.80 20.32 15.38
CA MET A 97 9.52 20.72 14.80
C MET A 97 8.36 20.55 15.80
N CYS A 98 8.37 19.52 16.65
CA CYS A 98 7.40 19.37 17.75
C CYS A 98 7.46 20.55 18.72
N GLU A 99 8.65 20.98 19.07
CA GLU A 99 8.87 22.12 19.97
C GLU A 99 8.44 23.45 19.31
N TYR A 100 8.80 23.65 18.05
CA TYR A 100 8.47 24.87 17.32
C TYR A 100 6.95 25.02 17.11
N PHE A 101 6.28 23.93 16.67
CA PHE A 101 4.85 23.96 16.37
C PHE A 101 3.96 23.60 17.58
N GLN A 102 4.54 23.23 18.71
CA GLN A 102 3.81 22.81 19.91
C GLN A 102 2.81 21.68 19.64
N CYS A 103 3.21 20.70 18.82
CA CYS A 103 2.35 19.59 18.41
C CYS A 103 3.04 18.23 18.57
N SER A 104 2.26 17.15 18.44
CA SER A 104 2.74 15.78 18.62
C SER A 104 3.67 15.31 17.50
N LYS A 105 4.50 14.29 17.77
CA LYS A 105 5.36 13.66 16.76
C LYS A 105 4.59 13.07 15.58
N ALA A 106 3.34 12.64 15.80
CA ALA A 106 2.49 12.10 14.74
C ALA A 106 2.08 13.23 13.79
N GLU A 107 1.57 14.33 14.32
CA GLU A 107 1.18 15.51 13.54
C GLU A 107 2.36 16.11 12.78
N VAL A 108 3.55 16.22 13.40
CA VAL A 108 4.75 16.67 12.70
C VAL A 108 5.08 15.77 11.50
N LYS A 109 5.05 14.45 11.65
CA LYS A 109 5.38 13.52 10.56
C LYS A 109 4.40 13.61 9.40
N GLU A 110 3.12 13.81 9.67
CA GLU A 110 2.07 13.97 8.66
C GLU A 110 2.25 15.29 7.90
N ASN A 111 2.52 16.38 8.61
CA ASN A 111 2.57 17.72 8.05
C ASN A 111 3.94 18.13 7.51
N LEU A 112 5.04 17.46 7.91
CA LEU A 112 6.39 17.84 7.50
C LEU A 112 6.61 17.77 5.98
N SER A 113 5.81 16.96 5.28
CA SER A 113 5.83 16.90 3.80
C SER A 113 5.23 18.13 3.12
N LEU A 114 4.48 18.96 3.87
CA LEU A 114 3.85 20.19 3.40
C LEU A 114 4.74 21.42 3.61
N ILE A 115 5.75 21.31 4.47
CA ILE A 115 6.66 22.39 4.82
C ILE A 115 7.80 22.42 3.79
N SER A 116 8.12 23.60 3.27
CA SER A 116 9.21 23.77 2.33
C SER A 116 10.58 23.62 3.00
N LYS A 117 11.59 23.27 2.22
CA LYS A 117 12.97 23.16 2.71
C LYS A 117 13.50 24.49 3.25
N GLU A 118 13.07 25.58 2.63
CA GLU A 118 13.43 26.96 3.00
C GLU A 118 12.87 27.31 4.38
N GLU A 119 11.62 26.97 4.66
CA GLU A 119 11.00 27.17 5.98
C GLU A 119 11.68 26.34 7.07
N VAL A 120 12.02 25.08 6.75
CA VAL A 120 12.78 24.23 7.68
C VAL A 120 14.15 24.84 7.99
N ASN A 121 14.85 25.37 6.99
CA ASN A 121 16.13 26.05 7.21
C ASN A 121 15.99 27.24 8.17
N GLN A 122 14.99 28.10 7.94
CA GLN A 122 14.72 29.27 8.81
C GLN A 122 14.40 28.86 10.26
N ILE A 123 13.66 27.78 10.45
CA ILE A 123 13.35 27.25 11.80
C ILE A 123 14.65 26.77 12.47
N LEU A 124 15.47 25.99 11.76
CA LEU A 124 16.72 25.46 12.30
C LEU A 124 17.70 26.60 12.64
N GLU A 125 17.77 27.66 11.84
CA GLU A 125 18.55 28.86 12.12
C GLU A 125 18.11 29.55 13.42
N LYS A 126 16.80 29.69 13.66
CA LYS A 126 16.26 30.23 14.90
C LYS A 126 16.64 29.40 16.14
N TYR A 127 16.83 28.11 15.98
CA TYR A 127 17.31 27.21 17.04
C TYR A 127 18.84 27.18 17.18
N GLY A 128 19.55 28.07 16.47
CA GLY A 128 20.98 28.23 16.59
C GLY A 128 21.85 27.17 15.91
N PHE A 129 21.28 26.44 14.95
CA PHE A 129 22.02 25.47 14.17
C PHE A 129 22.95 26.16 13.18
N ASP A 130 24.19 25.68 13.07
CA ASP A 130 25.13 26.18 12.10
C ASP A 130 24.75 25.78 10.65
N PRO A 131 25.15 26.55 9.62
CA PRO A 131 24.78 26.29 8.24
C PRO A 131 25.20 24.91 7.70
N LYS A 132 26.30 24.34 8.22
CA LYS A 132 26.77 22.99 7.82
C LYS A 132 25.83 21.91 8.35
N LYS A 133 25.39 22.04 9.61
CA LYS A 133 24.46 21.12 10.26
C LYS A 133 23.07 21.19 9.61
N ILE A 134 22.59 22.39 9.29
CA ILE A 134 21.32 22.62 8.57
C ILE A 134 21.34 21.91 7.21
N LYS A 135 22.39 22.12 6.41
CA LYS A 135 22.55 21.42 5.12
C LYS A 135 22.55 19.90 5.26
N SER A 136 23.20 19.38 6.30
CA SER A 136 23.23 17.93 6.58
C SER A 136 21.83 17.37 6.93
N ILE A 137 21.10 18.05 7.81
CA ILE A 137 19.74 17.67 8.20
C ILE A 137 18.82 17.73 6.97
N CYS A 138 18.84 18.82 6.22
CA CYS A 138 17.99 18.98 5.04
C CYS A 138 18.30 17.94 3.95
N LYS A 139 19.56 17.61 3.70
CA LYS A 139 19.93 16.57 2.73
C LYS A 139 19.41 15.17 3.09
N ARG A 140 19.28 14.85 4.39
CA ARG A 140 18.78 13.56 4.86
C ARG A 140 17.25 13.45 4.82
N ASN A 141 16.54 14.57 4.86
CA ASN A 141 15.09 14.60 5.06
C ASN A 141 14.31 15.09 3.81
N PHE A 142 14.94 15.83 2.92
CA PHE A 142 14.35 16.40 1.70
C PHE A 142 15.21 16.05 0.47
#